data_ea051bb4b251e647ce53c7a241b48c06
#
_entry.id   ea051bb4b251e647ce53c7a241b48c06
#
_cell.length_a   1.000
_cell.length_b   1.000
_cell.length_c   1.000
_cell.angle_alpha   90.00
_cell.angle_beta   90.00
_cell.angle_gamma   90.00
#
_symmetry.space_group_name_H-M   'P 1'
#
loop_
_entity.id
_entity.type
_entity.pdbx_description
1 polymer ?
#
loop_
_entity_poly.entity_id
_entity_poly.type
_entity_poly.pdbx_seq_one_letter_code
_entity_poly.pdbx_strand_id
1 'polypeptide(L)'
;MNDVIRDFFKMESAGGILLVIAAAIAMTIANSPLGETYQSVLHTYVFGMSVSHWINDGLMAVFFLLIGLEVKRELLEGALKSKETAIFPAIAAVGGILTPALIYVAFNANDPEAISGWAIPAATDIAFALGIMALLGKRVPVSLKVFLLAVAIIDDLGVVVIIALFYTGDLSTMALLVGFIMTGVLFMLNAKEVTKLTPYMIVGAILWFAVLKSGVHATLAGVVIGFAIPLKGKQGEHSPLK
;
A
#
# COMPACT_ATOMS: atom_id res chain seq x y z
N MET A 1 -27.47 -13.68 -4.64
CA MET A 1 -26.83 -12.73 -3.71
C MET A 1 -27.88 -11.67 -3.44
N ASN A 2 -28.25 -11.47 -2.18
CA ASN A 2 -29.35 -10.56 -1.83
C ASN A 2 -29.06 -9.14 -2.32
N ASP A 3 -30.09 -8.44 -2.80
CA ASP A 3 -29.96 -7.06 -3.33
C ASP A 3 -29.30 -6.11 -2.30
N VAL A 4 -29.56 -6.32 -1.01
CA VAL A 4 -28.95 -5.59 0.10
C VAL A 4 -27.41 -5.72 0.11
N ILE A 5 -26.88 -6.94 -0.10
CA ILE A 5 -25.42 -7.19 -0.14
C ILE A 5 -24.81 -6.51 -1.38
N ARG A 6 -25.49 -6.61 -2.53
CA ARG A 6 -25.02 -5.97 -3.77
C ARG A 6 -25.01 -4.45 -3.64
N ASP A 7 -26.03 -3.86 -3.01
CA ASP A 7 -26.12 -2.42 -2.83
C ASP A 7 -25.12 -1.92 -1.79
N PHE A 8 -24.83 -2.72 -0.74
CA PHE A 8 -23.74 -2.42 0.20
C PHE A 8 -22.37 -2.33 -0.50
N PHE A 9 -22.01 -3.31 -1.36
CA PHE A 9 -20.75 -3.29 -2.08
C PHE A 9 -20.62 -2.19 -3.15
N LYS A 10 -21.73 -1.56 -3.54
CA LYS A 10 -21.72 -0.38 -4.41
C LYS A 10 -21.45 0.93 -3.66
N MET A 11 -21.50 0.92 -2.33
CA MET A 11 -21.22 2.10 -1.53
C MET A 11 -19.71 2.39 -1.54
N GLU A 12 -19.29 3.62 -1.77
CA GLU A 12 -17.90 4.06 -1.66
C GLU A 12 -17.29 3.77 -0.27
N SER A 13 -18.12 3.74 0.77
CA SER A 13 -17.72 3.46 2.15
C SER A 13 -17.62 1.98 2.53
N ALA A 14 -18.03 1.06 1.64
CA ALA A 14 -18.11 -0.37 1.98
C ALA A 14 -16.75 -0.95 2.44
N GLY A 15 -15.66 -0.61 1.74
CA GLY A 15 -14.30 -1.04 2.10
C GLY A 15 -13.90 -0.56 3.49
N GLY A 16 -14.11 0.73 3.78
CA GLY A 16 -13.80 1.30 5.10
C GLY A 16 -14.63 0.68 6.24
N ILE A 17 -15.92 0.44 6.02
CA ILE A 17 -16.80 -0.21 7.01
C ILE A 17 -16.32 -1.64 7.30
N LEU A 18 -16.00 -2.41 6.26
CA LEU A 18 -15.48 -3.78 6.42
C LEU A 18 -14.16 -3.80 7.17
N LEU A 19 -13.27 -2.85 6.87
CA LEU A 19 -11.98 -2.70 7.55
C LEU A 19 -12.16 -2.42 9.04
N VAL A 20 -13.04 -1.47 9.41
CA VAL A 20 -13.35 -1.15 10.82
C VAL A 20 -13.91 -2.37 11.56
N ILE A 21 -14.85 -3.09 10.93
CA ILE A 21 -15.44 -4.31 11.51
C ILE A 21 -14.36 -5.39 11.70
N ALA A 22 -13.53 -5.63 10.67
CA ALA A 22 -12.46 -6.61 10.74
C ALA A 22 -11.44 -6.28 11.83
N ALA A 23 -11.04 -5.00 11.94
CA ALA A 23 -10.13 -4.53 12.98
C ALA A 23 -10.74 -4.72 14.38
N ALA A 24 -12.01 -4.36 14.59
CA ALA A 24 -12.71 -4.54 15.87
C ALA A 24 -12.79 -6.03 16.27
N ILE A 25 -13.11 -6.91 15.32
CA ILE A 25 -13.14 -8.36 15.53
C ILE A 25 -11.74 -8.87 15.90
N ALA A 26 -10.70 -8.51 15.12
CA ALA A 26 -9.34 -8.95 15.37
C ALA A 26 -8.82 -8.50 16.74
N MET A 27 -9.07 -7.23 17.13
CA MET A 27 -8.70 -6.69 18.44
C MET A 27 -9.45 -7.43 19.58
N THR A 28 -10.73 -7.73 19.39
CA THR A 28 -11.53 -8.45 20.39
C THR A 28 -11.00 -9.88 20.57
N ILE A 29 -10.70 -10.59 19.48
CA ILE A 29 -10.14 -11.94 19.54
C ILE A 29 -8.75 -11.93 20.17
N ALA A 30 -7.87 -11.03 19.73
CA ALA A 30 -6.50 -10.94 20.23
C ALA A 30 -6.41 -10.66 21.74
N ASN A 31 -7.40 -9.93 22.31
CA ASN A 31 -7.47 -9.59 23.72
C ASN A 31 -8.44 -10.50 24.52
N SER A 32 -8.87 -11.61 23.95
CA SER A 32 -9.75 -12.60 24.56
C SER A 32 -8.98 -13.89 24.90
N PRO A 33 -9.62 -14.86 25.60
CA PRO A 33 -9.04 -16.20 25.78
C PRO A 33 -8.68 -16.93 24.48
N LEU A 34 -9.19 -16.49 23.34
CA LEU A 34 -8.86 -17.01 22.01
C LEU A 34 -7.58 -16.40 21.42
N GLY A 35 -6.91 -15.46 22.11
CA GLY A 35 -5.71 -14.77 21.64
C GLY A 35 -4.57 -15.72 21.29
N GLU A 36 -4.31 -16.74 22.11
CA GLU A 36 -3.28 -17.75 21.82
C GLU A 36 -3.61 -18.55 20.55
N THR A 37 -4.88 -18.93 20.36
CA THR A 37 -5.33 -19.63 19.15
C THR A 37 -5.15 -18.74 17.92
N TYR A 38 -5.52 -17.46 18.03
CA TYR A 38 -5.35 -16.46 16.96
C TYR A 38 -3.88 -16.32 16.55
N GLN A 39 -2.97 -16.19 17.51
CA GLN A 39 -1.53 -16.13 17.27
C GLN A 39 -1.02 -17.44 16.64
N SER A 40 -1.48 -18.59 17.13
CA SER A 40 -1.12 -19.90 16.55
C SER A 40 -1.51 -20.02 15.08
N VAL A 41 -2.71 -19.56 14.71
CA VAL A 41 -3.16 -19.53 13.31
C VAL A 41 -2.26 -18.62 12.46
N LEU A 42 -1.90 -17.43 12.95
CA LEU A 42 -1.02 -16.51 12.23
C LEU A 42 0.39 -17.08 12.02
N HIS A 43 0.88 -17.91 12.94
CA HIS A 43 2.18 -18.57 12.84
C HIS A 43 2.14 -19.92 12.11
N THR A 44 0.95 -20.40 11.72
CA THR A 44 0.84 -21.64 10.93
C THR A 44 1.50 -21.48 9.57
N TYR A 45 2.32 -22.46 9.18
CA TYR A 45 3.05 -22.45 7.91
C TYR A 45 2.19 -23.02 6.78
N VAL A 46 2.08 -22.26 5.69
CA VAL A 46 1.39 -22.63 4.44
C VAL A 46 2.33 -22.33 3.28
N PHE A 47 2.63 -23.33 2.44
CA PHE A 47 3.56 -23.20 1.30
C PHE A 47 4.93 -22.58 1.65
N GLY A 48 5.48 -22.94 2.83
CA GLY A 48 6.82 -22.51 3.25
C GLY A 48 6.91 -21.13 3.91
N MET A 49 5.78 -20.42 4.09
CA MET A 49 5.71 -19.17 4.83
C MET A 49 4.56 -19.21 5.85
N SER A 50 4.67 -18.47 6.95
CA SER A 50 3.55 -18.33 7.90
C SER A 50 2.41 -17.52 7.29
N VAL A 51 1.19 -17.73 7.80
CA VAL A 51 0.01 -16.94 7.41
C VAL A 51 0.29 -15.45 7.59
N SER A 52 0.95 -15.06 8.68
CA SER A 52 1.36 -13.67 8.92
C SER A 52 2.27 -13.14 7.80
N HIS A 53 3.25 -13.91 7.33
CA HIS A 53 4.11 -13.52 6.20
C HIS A 53 3.32 -13.39 4.88
N TRP A 54 2.37 -14.30 4.63
CA TRP A 54 1.51 -14.18 3.44
C TRP A 54 0.67 -12.90 3.45
N ILE A 55 0.20 -12.48 4.63
CA ILE A 55 -0.54 -11.23 4.79
C ILE A 55 0.39 -10.04 4.58
N ASN A 56 1.51 -10.00 5.31
CA ASN A 56 2.40 -8.82 5.34
C ASN A 56 3.21 -8.64 4.06
N ASP A 57 3.61 -9.70 3.39
CA ASP A 57 4.44 -9.62 2.19
C ASP A 57 3.66 -9.89 0.90
N GLY A 58 2.64 -10.75 0.96
CA GLY A 58 1.82 -11.11 -0.21
C GLY A 58 0.65 -10.14 -0.42
N LEU A 59 -0.30 -10.11 0.52
CA LEU A 59 -1.49 -9.25 0.38
C LEU A 59 -1.14 -7.77 0.38
N MET A 60 -0.17 -7.36 1.21
CA MET A 60 0.31 -5.98 1.21
C MET A 60 1.01 -5.60 -0.10
N ALA A 61 1.70 -6.53 -0.79
CA ALA A 61 2.24 -6.25 -2.11
C ALA A 61 1.13 -5.95 -3.14
N VAL A 62 0.00 -6.67 -3.07
CA VAL A 62 -1.18 -6.37 -3.91
C VAL A 62 -1.77 -5.01 -3.56
N PHE A 63 -1.86 -4.66 -2.28
CA PHE A 63 -2.31 -3.35 -1.84
C PHE A 63 -1.39 -2.24 -2.37
N PHE A 64 -0.08 -2.39 -2.24
CA PHE A 64 0.89 -1.42 -2.76
C PHE A 64 0.95 -1.37 -4.31
N LEU A 65 0.55 -2.45 -5.00
CA LEU A 65 0.33 -2.41 -6.45
C LEU A 65 -0.82 -1.46 -6.80
N LEU A 66 -1.95 -1.54 -6.08
CA LEU A 66 -3.08 -0.63 -6.26
C LEU A 66 -2.69 0.81 -5.93
N ILE A 67 -1.98 1.03 -4.84
CA ILE A 67 -1.42 2.35 -4.50
C ILE A 67 -0.51 2.87 -5.61
N GLY A 68 0.40 2.05 -6.13
CA GLY A 68 1.30 2.42 -7.24
C GLY A 68 0.54 2.85 -8.50
N LEU A 69 -0.54 2.17 -8.84
CA LEU A 69 -1.42 2.54 -9.95
C LEU A 69 -2.14 3.87 -9.69
N GLU A 70 -2.67 4.06 -8.47
CA GLU A 70 -3.35 5.27 -8.07
C GLU A 70 -2.41 6.48 -8.07
N VAL A 71 -1.23 6.33 -7.44
CA VAL A 71 -0.17 7.36 -7.45
C VAL A 71 0.19 7.75 -8.88
N LYS A 72 0.41 6.77 -9.76
CA LYS A 72 0.72 7.02 -11.16
C LYS A 72 -0.40 7.79 -11.85
N ARG A 73 -1.66 7.43 -11.60
CA ARG A 73 -2.83 8.13 -12.13
C ARG A 73 -2.88 9.59 -11.65
N GLU A 74 -2.71 9.81 -10.36
CA GLU A 74 -2.75 11.14 -9.75
C GLU A 74 -1.61 12.05 -10.24
N LEU A 75 -0.41 11.50 -10.45
CA LEU A 75 0.74 12.22 -11.00
C LEU A 75 0.56 12.61 -12.48
N LEU A 76 -0.08 11.76 -13.28
CA LEU A 76 -0.20 11.96 -14.71
C LEU A 76 -1.49 12.70 -15.12
N GLU A 77 -2.59 12.45 -14.42
CA GLU A 77 -3.94 12.88 -14.82
C GLU A 77 -4.74 13.56 -13.69
N GLY A 78 -4.30 13.41 -12.43
CA GLY A 78 -5.04 13.82 -11.24
C GLY A 78 -4.54 15.10 -10.57
N ALA A 79 -4.83 15.19 -9.26
CA ALA A 79 -4.56 16.36 -8.42
C ALA A 79 -3.08 16.67 -8.23
N LEU A 80 -2.19 15.67 -8.38
CA LEU A 80 -0.74 15.83 -8.22
C LEU A 80 -0.01 16.17 -9.53
N LYS A 81 -0.75 16.37 -10.63
CA LYS A 81 -0.16 16.65 -11.96
C LYS A 81 0.58 17.98 -12.02
N SER A 82 0.11 19.01 -11.33
CA SER A 82 0.77 20.32 -11.31
C SER A 82 1.45 20.59 -9.97
N LYS A 83 2.57 21.32 -10.00
CA LYS A 83 3.29 21.70 -8.78
C LYS A 83 2.43 22.55 -7.85
N GLU A 84 1.59 23.42 -8.42
CA GLU A 84 0.72 24.34 -7.68
C GLU A 84 -0.33 23.56 -6.86
N THR A 85 -0.86 22.46 -7.39
CA THR A 85 -1.86 21.64 -6.70
C THR A 85 -1.23 20.61 -5.76
N ALA A 86 0.01 20.18 -6.04
CA ALA A 86 0.70 19.14 -5.26
C ALA A 86 1.43 19.71 -4.02
N ILE A 87 1.87 20.97 -4.03
CA ILE A 87 2.72 21.53 -2.97
C ILE A 87 2.05 21.55 -1.59
N PHE A 88 0.77 21.91 -1.53
CA PHE A 88 0.06 22.00 -0.27
C PHE A 88 -0.21 20.61 0.36
N PRO A 89 -0.70 19.59 -0.37
CA PRO A 89 -0.75 18.21 0.13
C PRO A 89 0.62 17.67 0.51
N ALA A 90 1.69 17.99 -0.23
CA ALA A 90 3.04 17.51 0.08
C ALA A 90 3.55 18.08 1.42
N ILE A 91 3.36 19.37 1.69
CA ILE A 91 3.73 19.97 2.98
C ILE A 91 2.93 19.33 4.11
N ALA A 92 1.62 19.12 3.90
CA ALA A 92 0.75 18.47 4.88
C ALA A 92 1.19 17.02 5.17
N ALA A 93 1.56 16.25 4.13
CA ALA A 93 2.06 14.88 4.26
C ALA A 93 3.39 14.84 5.03
N VAL A 94 4.34 15.71 4.70
CA VAL A 94 5.61 15.81 5.45
C VAL A 94 5.36 16.13 6.93
N GLY A 95 4.43 17.04 7.22
CA GLY A 95 4.00 17.32 8.59
C GLY A 95 3.34 16.12 9.26
N GLY A 96 2.51 15.38 8.51
CA GLY A 96 1.82 14.17 8.96
C GLY A 96 2.77 13.01 9.28
N ILE A 97 3.88 12.89 8.55
CA ILE A 97 4.93 11.90 8.82
C ILE A 97 5.81 12.35 10.00
N LEU A 98 6.31 13.57 9.96
CA LEU A 98 7.33 14.03 10.93
C LEU A 98 6.75 14.23 12.33
N THR A 99 5.54 14.79 12.46
CA THR A 99 4.99 15.11 13.77
C THR A 99 4.78 13.88 14.64
N PRO A 100 4.07 12.82 14.22
CA PRO A 100 3.91 11.62 15.05
C PRO A 100 5.22 10.87 15.24
N ALA A 101 6.13 10.88 14.26
CA ALA A 101 7.46 10.28 14.39
C ALA A 101 8.28 10.97 15.49
N LEU A 102 8.32 12.30 15.51
CA LEU A 102 9.03 13.08 16.55
C LEU A 102 8.41 12.88 17.94
N ILE A 103 7.08 12.85 18.03
CA ILE A 103 6.38 12.55 19.29
C ILE A 103 6.77 11.15 19.78
N TYR A 104 6.73 10.15 18.91
CA TYR A 104 7.11 8.78 19.25
C TYR A 104 8.55 8.69 19.75
N VAL A 105 9.49 9.31 19.05
CA VAL A 105 10.91 9.39 19.44
C VAL A 105 11.06 10.07 20.82
N ALA A 106 10.34 11.17 21.06
CA ALA A 106 10.44 11.90 22.34
C ALA A 106 9.99 11.04 23.53
N PHE A 107 8.98 10.18 23.37
CA PHE A 107 8.50 9.29 24.44
C PHE A 107 9.35 8.02 24.59
N ASN A 108 9.99 7.54 23.52
CA ASN A 108 10.69 6.26 23.50
C ASN A 108 12.22 6.41 23.36
N ALA A 109 12.78 7.61 23.50
CA ALA A 109 14.22 7.89 23.30
C ALA A 109 15.13 7.05 24.21
N ASN A 110 14.67 6.63 25.38
CA ASN A 110 15.43 5.85 26.36
C ASN A 110 15.21 4.33 26.25
N ASP A 111 14.39 3.88 25.30
CA ASP A 111 14.10 2.46 25.08
C ASP A 111 14.67 2.02 23.71
N PRO A 112 15.80 1.25 23.69
CA PRO A 112 16.44 0.82 22.44
C PRO A 112 15.57 -0.11 21.59
N GLU A 113 14.64 -0.87 22.15
CA GLU A 113 13.72 -1.72 21.43
C GLU A 113 12.59 -0.90 20.82
N ALA A 114 11.93 -0.07 21.64
CA ALA A 114 10.80 0.73 21.21
C ALA A 114 11.20 1.77 20.14
N ILE A 115 12.40 2.39 20.25
CA ILE A 115 12.83 3.46 19.34
C ILE A 115 12.83 3.02 17.86
N SER A 116 13.06 1.74 17.58
CA SER A 116 13.04 1.22 16.22
C SER A 116 11.67 1.34 15.55
N GLY A 117 10.59 1.47 16.32
CA GLY A 117 9.21 1.62 15.85
C GLY A 117 8.81 3.06 15.47
N TRP A 118 9.74 4.01 15.39
CA TRP A 118 9.46 5.44 15.19
C TRP A 118 8.61 5.77 13.95
N ALA A 119 8.68 4.94 12.91
CA ALA A 119 7.94 5.15 11.67
C ALA A 119 6.50 4.57 11.72
N ILE A 120 6.17 3.71 12.69
CA ILE A 120 4.85 3.07 12.78
C ILE A 120 3.71 4.10 12.85
N PRO A 121 3.75 5.12 13.74
CA PRO A 121 2.68 6.10 13.84
C PRO A 121 2.64 7.12 12.69
N ALA A 122 3.62 7.10 11.79
CA ALA A 122 3.66 7.96 10.63
C ALA A 122 2.85 7.43 9.44
N ALA A 123 2.51 6.13 9.44
CA ALA A 123 1.74 5.52 8.36
C ALA A 123 0.25 5.88 8.46
N THR A 124 -0.36 6.25 7.33
CA THR A 124 -1.78 6.60 7.23
C THR A 124 -2.57 5.46 6.57
N ASP A 125 -3.70 5.07 7.15
CA ASP A 125 -4.64 4.16 6.49
C ASP A 125 -5.63 4.95 5.63
N ILE A 126 -5.37 5.02 4.32
CA ILE A 126 -6.22 5.70 3.34
C ILE A 126 -7.63 5.11 3.34
N ALA A 127 -7.77 3.79 3.34
CA ALA A 127 -9.07 3.12 3.23
C ALA A 127 -9.94 3.43 4.45
N PHE A 128 -9.33 3.45 5.64
CA PHE A 128 -10.00 3.82 6.88
C PHE A 128 -10.44 5.29 6.88
N ALA A 129 -9.52 6.20 6.52
CA ALA A 129 -9.80 7.63 6.48
C ALA A 129 -10.88 8.00 5.47
N LEU A 130 -10.81 7.46 4.24
CA LEU A 130 -11.83 7.64 3.22
C LEU A 130 -13.16 6.98 3.61
N GLY A 131 -13.13 5.82 4.28
CA GLY A 131 -14.32 5.15 4.80
C GLY A 131 -15.07 6.02 5.80
N ILE A 132 -14.38 6.61 6.79
CA ILE A 132 -14.98 7.55 7.75
C ILE A 132 -15.54 8.78 7.03
N MET A 133 -14.79 9.32 6.07
CA MET A 133 -15.22 10.48 5.31
C MET A 133 -16.46 10.19 4.45
N ALA A 134 -16.54 8.99 3.87
CA ALA A 134 -17.72 8.55 3.12
C ALA A 134 -18.97 8.39 4.01
N LEU A 135 -18.82 7.99 5.28
CA LEU A 135 -19.94 7.97 6.25
C LEU A 135 -20.51 9.36 6.53
N LEU A 136 -19.68 10.40 6.48
CA LEU A 136 -20.14 11.80 6.60
C LEU A 136 -20.87 12.29 5.34
N GLY A 137 -20.72 11.60 4.22
CA GLY A 137 -21.44 11.78 2.97
C GLY A 137 -21.31 13.17 2.38
N LYS A 138 -22.45 13.80 2.07
CA LYS A 138 -22.53 15.12 1.43
C LYS A 138 -22.07 16.28 2.32
N ARG A 139 -21.83 16.04 3.61
CA ARG A 139 -21.32 17.07 4.55
C ARG A 139 -19.86 17.41 4.30
N VAL A 140 -19.12 16.50 3.65
CA VAL A 140 -17.70 16.70 3.30
C VAL A 140 -17.59 17.28 1.90
N PRO A 141 -16.99 18.47 1.72
CA PRO A 141 -16.72 19.05 0.40
C PRO A 141 -15.82 18.12 -0.42
N VAL A 142 -16.06 18.03 -1.73
CA VAL A 142 -15.26 17.21 -2.64
C VAL A 142 -13.78 17.62 -2.63
N SER A 143 -13.49 18.91 -2.52
CA SER A 143 -12.12 19.43 -2.42
C SER A 143 -11.35 18.88 -1.22
N LEU A 144 -12.03 18.66 -0.09
CA LEU A 144 -11.41 18.08 1.10
C LEU A 144 -11.12 16.59 0.91
N LYS A 145 -12.00 15.86 0.20
CA LYS A 145 -11.76 14.44 -0.16
C LYS A 145 -10.54 14.31 -1.07
N VAL A 146 -10.45 15.15 -2.09
CA VAL A 146 -9.31 15.19 -3.02
C VAL A 146 -8.01 15.57 -2.29
N PHE A 147 -8.07 16.55 -1.40
CA PHE A 147 -6.93 16.95 -0.58
C PHE A 147 -6.46 15.80 0.32
N LEU A 148 -7.37 15.14 1.04
CA LEU A 148 -7.01 14.01 1.91
C LEU A 148 -6.40 12.85 1.09
N LEU A 149 -6.99 12.53 -0.07
CA LEU A 149 -6.45 11.51 -0.97
C LEU A 149 -5.03 11.87 -1.42
N ALA A 150 -4.79 13.12 -1.82
CA ALA A 150 -3.47 13.57 -2.24
C ALA A 150 -2.43 13.52 -1.11
N VAL A 151 -2.80 13.93 0.11
CA VAL A 151 -1.95 13.80 1.31
C VAL A 151 -1.60 12.35 1.57
N ALA A 152 -2.60 11.47 1.62
CA ALA A 152 -2.42 10.06 1.94
C ALA A 152 -1.57 9.32 0.87
N ILE A 153 -1.73 9.66 -0.42
CA ILE A 153 -0.89 9.11 -1.50
C ILE A 153 0.59 9.52 -1.32
N ILE A 154 0.86 10.77 -0.95
CA ILE A 154 2.24 11.24 -0.71
C ILE A 154 2.80 10.61 0.56
N ASP A 155 1.97 10.45 1.59
CA ASP A 155 2.29 9.79 2.84
C ASP A 155 2.73 8.34 2.60
N ASP A 156 1.94 7.58 1.85
CA ASP A 156 2.25 6.18 1.50
C ASP A 156 3.57 6.05 0.74
N LEU A 157 3.83 6.96 -0.21
CA LEU A 157 5.13 7.01 -0.89
C LEU A 157 6.27 7.31 0.09
N GLY A 158 6.07 8.24 1.02
CA GLY A 158 7.02 8.57 2.06
C GLY A 158 7.33 7.37 2.95
N VAL A 159 6.29 6.66 3.40
CA VAL A 159 6.44 5.45 4.22
C VAL A 159 7.16 4.34 3.46
N VAL A 160 6.87 4.13 2.17
CA VAL A 160 7.60 3.16 1.32
C VAL A 160 9.10 3.49 1.26
N VAL A 161 9.46 4.76 1.11
CA VAL A 161 10.87 5.20 1.11
C VAL A 161 11.52 4.98 2.48
N ILE A 162 10.82 5.32 3.57
CA ILE A 162 11.30 5.10 4.93
C ILE A 162 11.55 3.61 5.18
N ILE A 163 10.62 2.74 4.82
CA ILE A 163 10.75 1.30 4.96
C ILE A 163 11.97 0.79 4.17
N ALA A 164 12.14 1.26 2.94
CA ALA A 164 13.26 0.86 2.10
C ALA A 164 14.62 1.27 2.66
N LEU A 165 14.71 2.42 3.33
CA LEU A 165 15.98 2.97 3.84
C LEU A 165 16.33 2.48 5.25
N PHE A 166 15.34 2.32 6.12
CA PHE A 166 15.56 2.10 7.56
C PHE A 166 15.21 0.69 8.04
N TYR A 167 14.40 -0.06 7.30
CA TYR A 167 13.89 -1.37 7.69
C TYR A 167 14.35 -2.52 6.77
N THR A 168 15.35 -2.26 5.92
CA THR A 168 15.95 -3.28 5.07
C THR A 168 16.89 -4.16 5.92
N GLY A 169 16.72 -5.49 5.83
CA GLY A 169 17.54 -6.48 6.53
C GLY A 169 18.82 -6.86 5.77
N ASP A 170 19.35 -8.05 6.04
CA ASP A 170 20.54 -8.58 5.36
C ASP A 170 20.28 -8.74 3.86
N LEU A 171 21.09 -8.07 3.03
CA LEU A 171 20.88 -8.01 1.60
C LEU A 171 21.47 -9.20 0.85
N SER A 172 20.65 -9.91 0.10
CA SER A 172 21.08 -10.91 -0.87
C SER A 172 21.35 -10.28 -2.24
N THR A 173 22.63 -10.14 -2.61
CA THR A 173 23.05 -9.55 -3.88
C THR A 173 22.47 -10.27 -5.10
N MET A 174 22.38 -11.60 -5.07
CA MET A 174 21.81 -12.40 -6.15
C MET A 174 20.32 -12.12 -6.32
N ALA A 175 19.58 -12.08 -5.23
CA ALA A 175 18.13 -11.79 -5.26
C ALA A 175 17.86 -10.36 -5.71
N LEU A 176 18.68 -9.38 -5.28
CA LEU A 176 18.62 -8.00 -5.76
C LEU A 176 18.89 -7.91 -7.28
N LEU A 177 19.87 -8.65 -7.79
CA LEU A 177 20.18 -8.68 -9.23
C LEU A 177 18.97 -9.19 -10.03
N VAL A 178 18.35 -10.29 -9.58
CA VAL A 178 17.13 -10.81 -10.21
C VAL A 178 16.01 -9.78 -10.15
N GLY A 179 15.81 -9.14 -9.00
CA GLY A 179 14.82 -8.06 -8.83
C GLY A 179 15.04 -6.90 -9.80
N PHE A 180 16.29 -6.47 -9.95
CA PHE A 180 16.66 -5.41 -10.90
C PHE A 180 16.39 -5.80 -12.35
N ILE A 181 16.75 -7.03 -12.75
CA ILE A 181 16.47 -7.54 -14.10
C ILE A 181 14.96 -7.59 -14.37
N MET A 182 14.16 -8.12 -13.41
CA MET A 182 12.71 -8.20 -13.56
C MET A 182 12.06 -6.81 -13.62
N THR A 183 12.56 -5.85 -12.86
CA THR A 183 12.16 -4.44 -12.95
C THR A 183 12.43 -3.89 -14.36
N GLY A 184 13.62 -4.15 -14.92
CA GLY A 184 13.96 -3.78 -16.29
C GLY A 184 13.02 -4.41 -17.33
N VAL A 185 12.66 -5.69 -17.15
CA VAL A 185 11.70 -6.38 -18.02
C VAL A 185 10.30 -5.74 -17.93
N LEU A 186 9.83 -5.38 -16.74
CA LEU A 186 8.53 -4.69 -16.56
C LEU A 186 8.49 -3.35 -17.31
N PHE A 187 9.53 -2.52 -17.16
CA PHE A 187 9.60 -1.24 -17.88
C PHE A 187 9.80 -1.43 -19.39
N MET A 188 10.48 -2.49 -19.83
CA MET A 188 10.57 -2.84 -21.24
C MET A 188 9.21 -3.26 -21.82
N LEU A 189 8.38 -4.00 -21.07
CA LEU A 189 7.00 -4.31 -21.47
C LEU A 189 6.18 -3.03 -21.63
N ASN A 190 6.33 -2.09 -20.70
CA ASN A 190 5.68 -0.77 -20.77
C ASN A 190 6.16 0.01 -22.01
N ALA A 191 7.47 0.11 -22.23
CA ALA A 191 8.05 0.80 -23.39
C ALA A 191 7.62 0.19 -24.74
N LYS A 192 7.35 -1.12 -24.78
CA LYS A 192 6.77 -1.82 -25.95
C LYS A 192 5.25 -1.70 -26.03
N GLU A 193 4.64 -0.88 -25.17
CA GLU A 193 3.20 -0.65 -25.15
C GLU A 193 2.37 -1.95 -25.03
N VAL A 194 2.86 -2.94 -24.27
CA VAL A 194 2.09 -4.16 -23.99
C VAL A 194 0.91 -3.81 -23.11
N THR A 195 -0.31 -3.97 -23.61
CA THR A 195 -1.56 -3.62 -22.92
C THR A 195 -2.16 -4.78 -22.10
N LYS A 196 -1.71 -6.02 -22.34
CA LYS A 196 -2.17 -7.19 -21.60
C LYS A 196 -1.59 -7.20 -20.20
N LEU A 197 -2.45 -7.36 -19.18
CA LEU A 197 -2.05 -7.41 -17.76
C LEU A 197 -1.24 -8.66 -17.40
N THR A 198 -1.54 -9.82 -18.04
CA THR A 198 -0.94 -11.11 -17.72
C THR A 198 0.60 -11.11 -17.72
N PRO A 199 1.32 -10.54 -18.70
CA PRO A 199 2.78 -10.49 -18.67
C PRO A 199 3.32 -9.72 -17.46
N TYR A 200 2.67 -8.60 -17.08
CA TYR A 200 3.06 -7.81 -15.92
C TYR A 200 2.88 -8.59 -14.62
N MET A 201 1.78 -9.36 -14.50
CA MET A 201 1.53 -10.18 -13.31
C MET A 201 2.52 -11.34 -13.18
N ILE A 202 2.90 -11.99 -14.30
CA ILE A 202 3.88 -13.09 -14.29
C ILE A 202 5.27 -12.55 -13.89
N VAL A 203 5.75 -11.52 -14.58
CA VAL A 203 7.05 -10.90 -14.27
C VAL A 203 7.04 -10.28 -12.87
N GLY A 204 5.91 -9.68 -12.49
CA GLY A 204 5.69 -9.10 -11.17
C GLY A 204 5.74 -10.14 -10.05
N ALA A 205 5.17 -11.33 -10.24
CA ALA A 205 5.28 -12.41 -9.26
C ALA A 205 6.73 -12.88 -9.06
N ILE A 206 7.51 -12.95 -10.14
CA ILE A 206 8.95 -13.28 -10.07
C ILE A 206 9.71 -12.15 -9.35
N LEU A 207 9.41 -10.88 -9.67
CA LEU A 207 9.97 -9.73 -8.99
C LEU A 207 9.65 -9.76 -7.49
N TRP A 208 8.39 -9.97 -7.12
CA TRP A 208 7.96 -10.06 -5.73
C TRP A 208 8.73 -11.15 -4.97
N PHE A 209 8.86 -12.35 -5.56
CA PHE A 209 9.61 -13.44 -4.94
C PHE A 209 11.10 -13.11 -4.81
N ALA A 210 11.71 -12.46 -5.80
CA ALA A 210 13.10 -12.01 -5.73
C ALA A 210 13.28 -10.97 -4.61
N VAL A 211 12.39 -9.96 -4.52
CA VAL A 211 12.44 -8.94 -3.48
C VAL A 211 12.23 -9.57 -2.10
N LEU A 212 11.29 -10.51 -1.95
CA LEU A 212 11.05 -11.26 -0.72
C LEU A 212 12.32 -11.98 -0.20
N LYS A 213 13.15 -12.48 -1.12
CA LYS A 213 14.41 -13.17 -0.79
C LYS A 213 15.63 -12.24 -0.69
N SER A 214 15.46 -10.96 -1.00
CA SER A 214 16.58 -10.02 -1.06
C SER A 214 16.91 -9.32 0.26
N GLY A 215 16.07 -9.43 1.29
CA GLY A 215 16.15 -8.64 2.52
C GLY A 215 15.47 -7.27 2.44
N VAL A 216 14.98 -6.90 1.25
CA VAL A 216 14.15 -5.71 1.04
C VAL A 216 12.67 -6.08 1.24
N HIS A 217 11.84 -5.15 1.71
CA HIS A 217 10.41 -5.39 1.88
C HIS A 217 9.72 -5.75 0.55
N ALA A 218 9.04 -6.90 0.52
CA ALA A 218 8.40 -7.44 -0.68
C ALA A 218 7.28 -6.51 -1.23
N THR A 219 6.72 -5.66 -0.39
CA THR A 219 5.71 -4.64 -0.74
C THR A 219 6.19 -3.66 -1.82
N LEU A 220 7.51 -3.36 -1.86
CA LEU A 220 8.12 -2.51 -2.89
C LEU A 220 7.91 -3.06 -4.31
N ALA A 221 7.89 -4.38 -4.47
CA ALA A 221 7.60 -4.99 -5.76
C ALA A 221 6.21 -4.59 -6.27
N GLY A 222 5.21 -4.50 -5.38
CA GLY A 222 3.86 -4.03 -5.74
C GLY A 222 3.89 -2.63 -6.34
N VAL A 223 4.57 -1.69 -5.68
CA VAL A 223 4.72 -0.31 -6.18
C VAL A 223 5.36 -0.28 -7.57
N VAL A 224 6.47 -1.01 -7.75
CA VAL A 224 7.20 -1.09 -9.04
C VAL A 224 6.29 -1.63 -10.15
N ILE A 225 5.54 -2.69 -9.88
CA ILE A 225 4.59 -3.28 -10.84
C ILE A 225 3.51 -2.24 -11.20
N GLY A 226 2.93 -1.56 -10.20
CA GLY A 226 1.93 -0.51 -10.41
C GLY A 226 2.44 0.61 -11.31
N PHE A 227 3.66 1.09 -11.08
CA PHE A 227 4.28 2.09 -11.95
C PHE A 227 4.61 1.56 -13.37
N ALA A 228 4.90 0.27 -13.52
CA ALA A 228 5.21 -0.32 -14.80
C ALA A 228 3.97 -0.54 -15.69
N ILE A 229 2.80 -0.88 -15.13
CA ILE A 229 1.56 -1.11 -15.90
C ILE A 229 1.12 0.18 -16.61
N PRO A 230 0.83 0.17 -17.94
CA PRO A 230 0.37 1.36 -18.65
C PRO A 230 -1.06 1.76 -18.23
N LEU A 231 -1.31 3.06 -18.03
CA LEU A 231 -2.65 3.59 -17.70
C LEU A 231 -3.57 3.65 -18.91
N LYS A 232 -3.02 3.83 -20.11
CA LYS A 232 -3.77 3.95 -21.38
C LYS A 232 -3.49 2.75 -22.26
N GLY A 233 -4.55 2.19 -22.86
CA GLY A 233 -4.43 1.28 -23.98
C GLY A 233 -4.03 2.02 -25.25
N LYS A 234 -3.61 1.29 -26.30
CA LYS A 234 -3.44 1.86 -27.64
C LYS A 234 -4.74 2.51 -28.11
N GLN A 235 -4.64 3.54 -28.97
CA GLN A 235 -5.82 4.17 -29.58
C GLN A 235 -6.72 3.10 -30.18
N GLY A 236 -7.92 2.92 -29.61
CA GLY A 236 -8.93 1.92 -30.02
C GLY A 236 -9.00 0.65 -29.18
N GLU A 237 -8.09 0.39 -28.24
CA GLU A 237 -8.16 -0.71 -27.29
C GLU A 237 -8.59 -0.22 -25.89
N HIS A 238 -9.30 -1.10 -25.16
CA HIS A 238 -9.63 -0.80 -23.76
C HIS A 238 -8.36 -0.66 -22.91
N SER A 239 -8.36 0.29 -21.99
CA SER A 239 -7.32 0.40 -20.96
C SER A 239 -7.16 -0.94 -20.24
N PRO A 240 -5.94 -1.43 -19.96
CA PRO A 240 -5.73 -2.67 -19.21
C PRO A 240 -6.34 -2.64 -17.79
N LEU A 241 -6.80 -1.47 -17.34
CA LEU A 241 -7.39 -1.23 -16.02
C LEU A 241 -8.90 -0.96 -16.06
N LYS A 242 -9.58 -1.14 -17.21
CA LYS A 242 -11.03 -1.03 -17.37
C LYS A 242 -11.67 -2.38 -17.63
#